data_07024ee67c514623b3fdf962aac34967
#
_entry.id   07024ee67c514623b3fdf962aac34967
#
_cell.length_a   1.000
_cell.length_b   1.000
_cell.length_c   1.000
_cell.angle_alpha   90.00
_cell.angle_beta   90.00
_cell.angle_gamma   90.00
#
_symmetry.space_group_name_H-M   'P 1'
#
loop_
_entity.id
_entity.type
_entity.pdbx_description
1 polymer ?
#
loop_
_entity_poly.entity_id
_entity_poly.type
_entity_poly.pdbx_seq_one_letter_code
_entity_poly.pdbx_strand_id
1 'polypeptide(L)'
;MSTPGQRLCGIIALMKATMAIFPRAFLVVSASLAPLLAQTPGSQQQQPEFIRQGQQLMREGKLDDALALYRRTLEASPNSLAAHIAAGSVLDLQGRGEEGRKYFARGIEVADTPEHKAMAQRAMAMSYAFERNCKKTVEYEQQVFDIYGSEKNFFQQGEIADEAARVCIESGDLDSAYHWYQLGHDTGLKEPAIKPARQDLWEFRWEHAQARIAARRGNQAEAQKHIAAAKNVFGKGTNPEQAQFLPYLQGYVAFYAGDYQAALVELLKANQNDPFIQCMIGQTYQKLGEKDKAFEYYSKASTAIAHNPAAAYAVPLARKNLTLLPS
;
A
#
# COMPACT_ATOMS: atom_id res chain seq x y z
N MET A 1 13.73 70.34 -29.30
CA MET A 1 14.44 71.22 -28.37
C MET A 1 14.97 70.33 -27.26
N SER A 2 16.20 69.99 -27.36
CA SER A 2 17.30 70.17 -26.40
C SER A 2 17.35 69.11 -25.31
N THR A 3 18.23 68.14 -25.51
CA THR A 3 19.17 67.54 -24.53
C THR A 3 19.98 68.63 -23.79
N PRO A 4 20.87 68.40 -22.82
CA PRO A 4 21.61 67.19 -22.38
C PRO A 4 21.83 67.16 -20.84
N GLY A 5 22.44 66.17 -20.27
CA GLY A 5 23.82 65.87 -20.12
C GLY A 5 24.19 65.30 -18.76
N GLN A 6 25.08 64.35 -18.81
CA GLN A 6 26.39 64.16 -18.14
C GLN A 6 26.38 63.68 -16.67
N ARG A 7 26.92 62.47 -16.47
CA ARG A 7 28.28 61.95 -16.15
C ARG A 7 28.73 62.17 -14.71
N LEU A 8 29.12 61.17 -14.01
CA LEU A 8 30.49 60.73 -13.62
C LEU A 8 30.36 59.60 -12.57
N CYS A 9 30.86 58.46 -12.75
CA CYS A 9 32.26 57.95 -12.60
C CYS A 9 32.74 57.82 -11.15
N GLY A 10 33.10 56.59 -10.74
CA GLY A 10 33.96 56.38 -9.57
C GLY A 10 33.94 54.98 -9.01
N ILE A 11 34.76 54.11 -9.54
CA ILE A 11 35.86 53.34 -8.90
C ILE A 11 35.47 52.09 -8.05
N ILE A 12 35.67 50.95 -8.64
CA ILE A 12 36.40 49.70 -8.31
C ILE A 12 36.76 49.47 -6.84
N ALA A 13 36.32 48.32 -6.32
CA ALA A 13 37.14 47.45 -5.49
C ALA A 13 36.76 45.98 -5.67
N LEU A 14 37.71 45.22 -6.17
CA LEU A 14 37.72 43.77 -6.36
C LEU A 14 37.86 43.09 -4.99
N MET A 15 36.92 42.20 -4.65
CA MET A 15 37.24 41.14 -3.71
C MET A 15 36.70 39.81 -4.28
N LYS A 16 37.63 38.97 -4.69
CA LYS A 16 37.43 37.58 -5.04
C LYS A 16 37.07 36.82 -3.78
N ALA A 17 35.87 36.25 -3.73
CA ALA A 17 35.55 35.19 -2.81
C ALA A 17 35.20 33.96 -3.63
N THR A 18 36.06 32.98 -3.56
CA THR A 18 35.94 31.63 -4.10
C THR A 18 34.74 30.94 -3.50
N MET A 19 33.68 30.77 -4.29
CA MET A 19 32.54 29.89 -3.93
C MET A 19 32.91 28.44 -4.24
N ALA A 20 33.19 27.66 -3.20
CA ALA A 20 33.24 26.21 -3.26
C ALA A 20 31.82 25.68 -3.56
N ILE A 21 31.69 25.06 -4.72
CA ILE A 21 30.48 24.35 -5.13
C ILE A 21 30.47 23.01 -4.39
N PHE A 22 29.65 22.89 -3.36
CA PHE A 22 29.27 21.60 -2.80
C PHE A 22 28.04 21.04 -3.58
N PRO A 23 28.09 19.84 -4.13
CA PRO A 23 26.92 19.22 -4.70
C PRO A 23 25.98 18.85 -3.57
N ARG A 24 24.82 19.46 -3.54
CA ARG A 24 23.70 19.00 -2.70
C ARG A 24 23.24 17.63 -3.22
N ALA A 25 23.64 16.58 -2.54
CA ALA A 25 23.04 15.27 -2.68
C ALA A 25 21.57 15.39 -2.24
N PHE A 26 20.66 15.32 -3.20
CA PHE A 26 19.25 15.08 -2.92
C PHE A 26 19.12 13.66 -2.37
N LEU A 27 18.95 13.54 -1.07
CA LEU A 27 18.47 12.31 -0.44
C LEU A 27 17.00 12.16 -0.83
N VAL A 28 16.74 11.36 -1.86
CA VAL A 28 15.38 10.86 -2.14
C VAL A 28 15.05 9.87 -1.04
N VAL A 29 14.33 10.34 -0.02
CA VAL A 29 13.69 9.47 0.95
C VAL A 29 12.49 8.84 0.24
N SER A 30 12.68 7.63 -0.26
CA SER A 30 11.59 6.79 -0.73
C SER A 30 10.75 6.37 0.49
N ALA A 31 9.67 7.11 0.73
CA ALA A 31 8.65 6.73 1.71
C ALA A 31 7.86 5.55 1.15
N SER A 32 8.34 4.34 1.36
CA SER A 32 7.51 3.15 1.28
C SER A 32 6.47 3.25 2.39
N LEU A 33 5.18 3.31 2.02
CA LEU A 33 4.04 3.19 2.92
C LEU A 33 3.98 1.75 3.47
N ALA A 34 4.81 1.48 4.47
CA ALA A 34 4.46 0.53 5.50
C ALA A 34 3.37 1.20 6.37
N PRO A 35 2.37 0.49 6.90
CA PRO A 35 1.44 1.06 7.86
C PRO A 35 2.26 1.70 8.96
N LEU A 36 2.02 3.00 9.20
CA LEU A 36 2.63 3.74 10.27
C LEU A 36 2.12 3.14 11.58
N LEU A 37 2.82 2.13 12.09
CA LEU A 37 2.74 1.81 13.51
C LEU A 37 3.14 3.09 14.23
N ALA A 38 2.22 3.65 15.00
CA ALA A 38 2.53 4.77 15.88
C ALA A 38 3.66 4.33 16.82
N GLN A 39 4.90 4.69 16.45
CA GLN A 39 6.08 4.41 17.22
C GLN A 39 6.02 5.31 18.46
N THR A 40 5.78 4.74 19.61
CA THR A 40 6.16 5.34 20.89
C THR A 40 7.67 5.63 20.85
N PRO A 41 8.14 6.82 21.27
CA PRO A 41 9.58 7.14 21.34
C PRO A 41 10.22 6.31 22.45
N GLY A 42 10.81 5.17 22.11
CA GLY A 42 11.48 4.34 23.09
C GLY A 42 11.61 2.89 22.68
N SER A 43 12.28 2.62 21.63
CA SER A 43 12.98 1.44 21.14
C SER A 43 12.71 1.26 19.64
N GLN A 44 13.60 1.83 18.82
CA GLN A 44 13.83 1.27 17.49
C GLN A 44 14.54 -0.08 17.73
N GLN A 45 13.76 -1.15 17.92
CA GLN A 45 14.29 -2.49 17.79
C GLN A 45 14.76 -2.62 16.34
N GLN A 46 16.08 -2.57 16.16
CA GLN A 46 16.69 -2.76 14.84
C GLN A 46 16.18 -4.09 14.30
N GLN A 47 15.58 -4.04 13.11
CA GLN A 47 15.15 -5.26 12.43
C GLN A 47 16.28 -6.29 12.43
N PRO A 48 15.99 -7.58 12.71
CA PRO A 48 17.01 -8.63 12.66
C PRO A 48 17.80 -8.59 11.36
N GLU A 49 19.11 -8.85 11.45
CA GLU A 49 20.00 -8.76 10.28
C GLU A 49 19.53 -9.63 9.12
N PHE A 50 19.07 -10.86 9.39
CA PHE A 50 18.57 -11.76 8.35
C PHE A 50 17.34 -11.20 7.62
N ILE A 51 16.50 -10.40 8.28
CA ILE A 51 15.36 -9.73 7.63
C ILE A 51 15.85 -8.67 6.65
N ARG A 52 16.83 -7.84 7.04
CA ARG A 52 17.40 -6.81 6.16
C ARG A 52 18.08 -7.43 4.93
N GLN A 53 18.88 -8.48 5.16
CA GLN A 53 19.55 -9.23 4.09
C GLN A 53 18.54 -9.88 3.14
N GLY A 54 17.53 -10.56 3.68
CA GLY A 54 16.50 -11.19 2.87
C GLY A 54 15.69 -10.17 2.05
N GLN A 55 15.32 -9.05 2.63
CA GLN A 55 14.66 -7.95 1.92
C GLN A 55 15.54 -7.38 0.80
N GLN A 56 16.85 -7.30 0.99
CA GLN A 56 17.78 -6.89 -0.06
C GLN A 56 17.79 -7.89 -1.22
N LEU A 57 17.89 -9.19 -0.92
CA LEU A 57 17.80 -10.25 -1.92
C LEU A 57 16.48 -10.20 -2.71
N MET A 58 15.38 -9.95 -2.01
CA MET A 58 14.06 -9.80 -2.66
C MET A 58 14.01 -8.60 -3.61
N ARG A 59 14.58 -7.44 -3.22
CA ARG A 59 14.70 -6.26 -4.10
C ARG A 59 15.55 -6.52 -5.35
N GLU A 60 16.54 -7.41 -5.23
CA GLU A 60 17.37 -7.86 -6.35
C GLU A 60 16.70 -8.96 -7.20
N GLY A 61 15.46 -9.33 -6.89
CA GLY A 61 14.73 -10.41 -7.56
C GLY A 61 15.18 -11.82 -7.18
N LYS A 62 16.07 -11.97 -6.19
CA LYS A 62 16.65 -13.23 -5.72
C LYS A 62 15.77 -13.89 -4.65
N LEU A 63 14.52 -14.23 -5.03
CA LEU A 63 13.55 -14.78 -4.07
C LEU A 63 13.98 -16.14 -3.50
N ASP A 64 14.63 -17.00 -4.31
CA ASP A 64 15.12 -18.30 -3.84
C ASP A 64 16.24 -18.14 -2.82
N ASP A 65 17.14 -17.18 -3.00
CA ASP A 65 18.24 -16.91 -2.06
C ASP A 65 17.68 -16.35 -0.74
N ALA A 66 16.68 -15.47 -0.81
CA ALA A 66 15.97 -14.96 0.37
C ALA A 66 15.30 -16.11 1.14
N LEU A 67 14.60 -17.02 0.45
CA LEU A 67 13.97 -18.18 1.06
C LEU A 67 15.01 -19.11 1.71
N ALA A 68 16.13 -19.35 1.03
CA ALA A 68 17.22 -20.17 1.57
C ALA A 68 17.84 -19.56 2.83
N LEU A 69 17.99 -18.21 2.87
CA LEU A 69 18.44 -17.49 4.07
C LEU A 69 17.47 -17.70 5.24
N TYR A 70 16.17 -17.52 5.02
CA TYR A 70 15.17 -17.68 6.07
C TYR A 70 15.06 -19.14 6.56
N ARG A 71 15.19 -20.13 5.69
CA ARG A 71 15.23 -21.54 6.07
C ARG A 71 16.45 -21.86 6.95
N ARG A 72 17.65 -21.39 6.59
CA ARG A 72 18.85 -21.54 7.46
C ARG A 72 18.67 -20.86 8.81
N THR A 73 17.99 -19.71 8.86
CA THR A 73 17.66 -19.07 10.13
C THR A 73 16.75 -19.94 10.98
N LEU A 74 15.78 -20.61 10.36
CA LEU A 74 14.89 -21.54 11.06
C LEU A 74 15.57 -22.85 11.51
N GLU A 75 16.60 -23.32 10.81
CA GLU A 75 17.43 -24.45 11.27
C GLU A 75 18.16 -24.09 12.58
N ALA A 76 18.68 -22.86 12.69
CA ALA A 76 19.35 -22.36 13.88
C ALA A 76 18.38 -21.90 14.99
N SER A 77 17.19 -21.43 14.61
CA SER A 77 16.18 -20.86 15.52
C SER A 77 14.77 -21.27 15.09
N PRO A 78 14.34 -22.53 15.38
CA PRO A 78 13.09 -23.10 14.88
C PRO A 78 11.80 -22.37 15.32
N ASN A 79 11.88 -21.57 16.37
CA ASN A 79 10.76 -20.80 16.91
C ASN A 79 10.82 -19.30 16.52
N SER A 80 11.67 -18.92 15.55
CA SER A 80 11.72 -17.54 15.08
C SER A 80 10.47 -17.17 14.30
N LEU A 81 9.52 -16.47 14.94
CA LEU A 81 8.30 -15.95 14.31
C LEU A 81 8.61 -15.13 13.06
N ALA A 82 9.58 -14.20 13.16
CA ALA A 82 9.96 -13.34 12.04
C ALA A 82 10.48 -14.14 10.83
N ALA A 83 11.25 -15.21 11.07
CA ALA A 83 11.75 -16.07 10.00
C ALA A 83 10.63 -16.93 9.37
N HIS A 84 9.67 -17.40 10.15
CA HIS A 84 8.48 -18.08 9.63
C HIS A 84 7.66 -17.16 8.74
N ILE A 85 7.33 -15.95 9.21
CA ILE A 85 6.57 -14.97 8.42
C ILE A 85 7.34 -14.63 7.13
N ALA A 86 8.63 -14.35 7.22
CA ALA A 86 9.44 -13.98 6.06
C ALA A 86 9.53 -15.12 5.02
N ALA A 87 9.74 -16.38 5.43
CA ALA A 87 9.77 -17.51 4.52
C ALA A 87 8.43 -17.74 3.82
N GLY A 88 7.32 -17.66 4.56
CA GLY A 88 5.97 -17.77 4.01
C GLY A 88 5.67 -16.65 3.01
N SER A 89 6.03 -15.41 3.33
CA SER A 89 5.82 -14.25 2.44
C SER A 89 6.58 -14.38 1.11
N VAL A 90 7.82 -14.89 1.13
CA VAL A 90 8.56 -15.16 -0.12
C VAL A 90 7.86 -16.23 -0.95
N LEU A 91 7.34 -17.27 -0.32
CA LEU A 91 6.61 -18.34 -1.02
C LEU A 91 5.31 -17.81 -1.67
N ASP A 92 4.57 -16.93 -1.00
CA ASP A 92 3.40 -16.27 -1.61
C ASP A 92 3.80 -15.42 -2.82
N LEU A 93 4.88 -14.64 -2.70
CA LEU A 93 5.44 -13.88 -3.82
C LEU A 93 5.90 -14.78 -4.98
N GLN A 94 6.29 -16.03 -4.72
CA GLN A 94 6.61 -17.01 -5.74
C GLN A 94 5.36 -17.72 -6.32
N GLY A 95 4.16 -17.48 -5.78
CA GLY A 95 2.93 -18.18 -6.13
C GLY A 95 2.80 -19.57 -5.50
N ARG A 96 3.55 -19.85 -4.43
CA ARG A 96 3.58 -21.11 -3.68
C ARG A 96 2.84 -20.99 -2.35
N GLY A 97 1.63 -20.43 -2.39
CA GLY A 97 0.86 -20.07 -1.19
C GLY A 97 0.60 -21.24 -0.25
N GLU A 98 0.31 -22.43 -0.77
CA GLU A 98 0.10 -23.63 0.09
C GLU A 98 1.33 -23.97 0.93
N GLU A 99 2.53 -23.84 0.38
CA GLU A 99 3.76 -24.02 1.13
C GLU A 99 3.99 -22.86 2.12
N GLY A 100 3.70 -21.62 1.71
CA GLY A 100 3.80 -20.44 2.57
C GLY A 100 2.94 -20.59 3.83
N ARG A 101 1.71 -21.08 3.67
CA ARG A 101 0.78 -21.29 4.79
C ARG A 101 1.28 -22.29 5.83
N LYS A 102 2.15 -23.24 5.50
CA LYS A 102 2.80 -24.12 6.48
C LYS A 102 3.72 -23.34 7.42
N TYR A 103 4.43 -22.35 6.89
CA TYR A 103 5.25 -21.45 7.70
C TYR A 103 4.40 -20.52 8.56
N PHE A 104 3.35 -19.94 8.01
CA PHE A 104 2.45 -19.08 8.80
C PHE A 104 1.73 -19.86 9.90
N ALA A 105 1.31 -21.10 9.64
CA ALA A 105 0.72 -21.95 10.67
C ALA A 105 1.72 -22.19 11.82
N ARG A 106 2.98 -22.48 11.48
CA ARG A 106 4.02 -22.61 12.51
C ARG A 106 4.29 -21.29 13.24
N GLY A 107 4.24 -20.16 12.52
CA GLY A 107 4.30 -18.82 13.11
C GLY A 107 3.20 -18.59 14.15
N ILE A 108 1.97 -19.01 13.87
CA ILE A 108 0.83 -18.92 14.82
C ILE A 108 1.08 -19.80 16.06
N GLU A 109 1.65 -20.99 15.89
CA GLU A 109 1.94 -21.91 17.00
C GLU A 109 3.06 -21.39 17.93
N VAL A 110 4.07 -20.72 17.38
CA VAL A 110 5.22 -20.20 18.16
C VAL A 110 5.00 -18.78 18.68
N ALA A 111 3.88 -18.16 18.33
CA ALA A 111 3.53 -16.83 18.81
C ALA A 111 3.26 -16.85 20.32
N ASP A 112 4.05 -16.09 21.06
CA ASP A 112 4.06 -16.05 22.54
C ASP A 112 3.29 -14.86 23.13
N THR A 113 2.88 -13.91 22.29
CA THR A 113 2.06 -12.76 22.70
C THR A 113 0.85 -12.58 21.76
N PRO A 114 -0.21 -11.87 22.20
CA PRO A 114 -1.33 -11.52 21.31
C PRO A 114 -0.88 -10.78 20.05
N GLU A 115 0.06 -9.84 20.15
CA GLU A 115 0.64 -9.12 19.01
C GLU A 115 1.35 -10.06 18.04
N HIS A 116 2.19 -10.97 18.53
CA HIS A 116 2.86 -11.97 17.69
C HIS A 116 1.84 -12.88 16.99
N LYS A 117 0.78 -13.25 17.70
CA LYS A 117 -0.30 -14.04 17.13
C LYS A 117 -1.06 -13.27 16.05
N ALA A 118 -1.38 -11.99 16.30
CA ALA A 118 -1.99 -11.11 15.32
C ALA A 118 -1.12 -10.98 14.05
N MET A 119 0.19 -10.79 14.20
CA MET A 119 1.13 -10.73 13.07
C MET A 119 1.12 -12.01 12.23
N ALA A 120 1.14 -13.18 12.85
CA ALA A 120 1.16 -14.46 12.14
C ALA A 120 -0.19 -14.75 11.46
N GLN A 121 -1.30 -14.43 12.12
CA GLN A 121 -2.65 -14.59 11.56
C GLN A 121 -2.89 -13.64 10.38
N ARG A 122 -2.45 -12.36 10.49
CA ARG A 122 -2.50 -11.41 9.39
C ARG A 122 -1.66 -11.88 8.19
N ALA A 123 -0.47 -12.45 8.44
CA ALA A 123 0.33 -13.03 7.37
C ALA A 123 -0.38 -14.21 6.69
N MET A 124 -1.07 -15.06 7.45
CA MET A 124 -1.91 -16.12 6.90
C MET A 124 -3.09 -15.58 6.08
N ALA A 125 -3.75 -14.52 6.56
CA ALA A 125 -4.82 -13.84 5.83
C ALA A 125 -4.32 -13.32 4.47
N MET A 126 -3.15 -12.68 4.46
CA MET A 126 -2.54 -12.18 3.23
C MET A 126 -2.17 -13.30 2.26
N SER A 127 -1.75 -14.47 2.72
CA SER A 127 -1.52 -15.63 1.85
C SER A 127 -2.79 -15.98 1.04
N TYR A 128 -3.94 -15.99 1.68
CA TYR A 128 -5.22 -16.19 0.98
C TYR A 128 -5.61 -15.00 0.09
N ALA A 129 -5.17 -13.79 0.43
CA ALA A 129 -5.39 -12.62 -0.41
C ALA A 129 -4.65 -12.72 -1.76
N PHE A 130 -3.46 -13.31 -1.81
CA PHE A 130 -2.73 -13.61 -3.06
C PHE A 130 -3.52 -14.56 -3.98
N GLU A 131 -4.40 -15.38 -3.43
CA GLU A 131 -5.32 -16.26 -4.17
C GLU A 131 -6.71 -15.61 -4.39
N ARG A 132 -6.91 -14.35 -3.99
CA ARG A 132 -8.19 -13.63 -4.02
C ARG A 132 -9.31 -14.35 -3.26
N ASN A 133 -8.98 -15.07 -2.23
CA ASN A 133 -9.92 -15.79 -1.40
C ASN A 133 -10.41 -14.91 -0.24
N CYS A 134 -11.38 -14.00 -0.53
CA CYS A 134 -11.96 -13.10 0.47
C CYS A 134 -12.43 -13.88 1.70
N LYS A 135 -13.17 -14.98 1.54
CA LYS A 135 -13.72 -15.76 2.65
C LYS A 135 -12.62 -16.21 3.63
N LYS A 136 -11.52 -16.80 3.11
CA LYS A 136 -10.43 -17.25 3.97
C LYS A 136 -9.61 -16.10 4.56
N THR A 137 -9.42 -15.02 3.80
CA THR A 137 -8.80 -13.80 4.32
C THR A 137 -9.58 -13.29 5.53
N VAL A 138 -10.89 -13.13 5.40
CA VAL A 138 -11.79 -12.66 6.46
C VAL A 138 -11.76 -13.57 7.70
N GLU A 139 -11.72 -14.91 7.52
CA GLU A 139 -11.63 -15.85 8.65
C GLU A 139 -10.41 -15.58 9.56
N TYR A 140 -9.27 -15.19 8.99
CA TYR A 140 -8.05 -14.86 9.75
C TYR A 140 -8.02 -13.41 10.21
N GLU A 141 -8.49 -12.46 9.40
CA GLU A 141 -8.57 -11.05 9.80
C GLU A 141 -9.58 -10.84 10.95
N GLN A 142 -10.65 -11.62 11.03
CA GLN A 142 -11.56 -11.61 12.17
C GLN A 142 -10.83 -11.95 13.47
N GLN A 143 -9.94 -12.95 13.45
CA GLN A 143 -9.17 -13.33 14.63
C GLN A 143 -8.20 -12.20 15.05
N VAL A 144 -7.60 -11.49 14.09
CA VAL A 144 -6.75 -10.33 14.35
C VAL A 144 -7.58 -9.16 14.91
N PHE A 145 -8.75 -8.92 14.32
CA PHE A 145 -9.70 -7.91 14.79
C PHE A 145 -10.13 -8.16 16.25
N ASP A 146 -10.39 -9.43 16.61
CA ASP A 146 -10.79 -9.81 17.97
C ASP A 146 -9.64 -9.63 18.97
N ILE A 147 -8.39 -9.90 18.58
CA ILE A 147 -7.21 -9.64 19.42
C ILE A 147 -7.13 -8.15 19.75
N TYR A 148 -7.15 -7.27 18.74
CA TYR A 148 -7.11 -5.83 18.99
C TYR A 148 -8.34 -5.31 19.74
N GLY A 149 -9.49 -5.99 19.59
CA GLY A 149 -10.71 -5.71 20.35
C GLY A 149 -10.54 -5.96 21.85
N SER A 150 -9.90 -7.07 22.22
CA SER A 150 -9.60 -7.39 23.63
C SER A 150 -8.68 -6.36 24.27
N GLU A 151 -7.83 -5.72 23.49
CA GLU A 151 -6.91 -4.65 23.89
C GLU A 151 -7.55 -3.26 23.83
N LYS A 152 -8.80 -3.14 23.35
CA LYS A 152 -9.50 -1.88 23.06
C LYS A 152 -8.71 -0.97 22.09
N ASN A 153 -7.94 -1.56 21.21
CA ASN A 153 -7.20 -0.86 20.18
C ASN A 153 -8.08 -0.62 18.95
N PHE A 154 -9.02 0.30 19.07
CA PHE A 154 -10.04 0.59 18.03
C PHE A 154 -9.42 1.03 16.72
N PHE A 155 -8.28 1.73 16.77
CA PHE A 155 -7.58 2.13 15.54
C PHE A 155 -7.09 0.91 14.75
N GLN A 156 -6.37 -0.01 15.40
CA GLN A 156 -5.88 -1.22 14.75
C GLN A 156 -7.04 -2.13 14.29
N GLN A 157 -8.12 -2.23 15.06
CA GLN A 157 -9.32 -2.92 14.61
C GLN A 157 -9.85 -2.35 13.29
N GLY A 158 -9.94 -1.01 13.19
CA GLY A 158 -10.38 -0.33 11.97
C GLY A 158 -9.44 -0.60 10.79
N GLU A 159 -8.11 -0.55 11.01
CA GLU A 159 -7.11 -0.85 9.98
C GLU A 159 -7.27 -2.29 9.43
N ILE A 160 -7.45 -3.27 10.31
CA ILE A 160 -7.63 -4.68 9.93
C ILE A 160 -8.93 -4.89 9.15
N ALA A 161 -10.00 -4.23 9.57
CA ALA A 161 -11.27 -4.29 8.85
C ALA A 161 -11.15 -3.68 7.45
N ASP A 162 -10.49 -2.54 7.29
CA ASP A 162 -10.20 -1.93 5.99
C ASP A 162 -9.32 -2.84 5.12
N GLU A 163 -8.37 -3.57 5.72
CA GLU A 163 -7.50 -4.52 5.00
C GLU A 163 -8.32 -5.70 4.45
N ALA A 164 -9.17 -6.32 5.27
CA ALA A 164 -10.08 -7.37 4.85
C ALA A 164 -11.01 -6.90 3.71
N ALA A 165 -11.59 -5.71 3.88
CA ALA A 165 -12.46 -5.10 2.88
C ALA A 165 -11.75 -4.87 1.53
N ARG A 166 -10.47 -4.44 1.54
CA ARG A 166 -9.67 -4.26 0.32
C ARG A 166 -9.46 -5.56 -0.43
N VAL A 167 -9.27 -6.67 0.26
CA VAL A 167 -9.17 -7.99 -0.38
C VAL A 167 -10.52 -8.40 -0.97
N CYS A 168 -11.60 -8.20 -0.25
CA CYS A 168 -12.93 -8.59 -0.70
C CYS A 168 -13.41 -7.81 -1.92
N ILE A 169 -13.20 -6.48 -1.97
CA ILE A 169 -13.58 -5.69 -3.15
C ILE A 169 -12.83 -6.15 -4.40
N GLU A 170 -11.55 -6.50 -4.27
CA GLU A 170 -10.75 -6.96 -5.41
C GLU A 170 -10.98 -8.42 -5.77
N SER A 171 -11.55 -9.21 -4.87
CA SER A 171 -12.06 -10.56 -5.14
C SER A 171 -13.43 -10.54 -5.84
N GLY A 172 -14.13 -9.40 -5.83
CA GLY A 172 -15.48 -9.24 -6.38
C GLY A 172 -16.61 -9.47 -5.37
N ASP A 173 -16.30 -9.78 -4.12
CA ASP A 173 -17.26 -9.89 -3.03
C ASP A 173 -17.55 -8.50 -2.44
N LEU A 174 -18.45 -7.77 -3.12
CA LEU A 174 -18.75 -6.39 -2.78
C LEU A 174 -19.58 -6.22 -1.50
N ASP A 175 -20.32 -7.25 -1.12
CA ASP A 175 -21.14 -7.20 0.09
C ASP A 175 -20.27 -7.43 1.33
N SER A 176 -19.35 -8.39 1.29
CA SER A 176 -18.32 -8.53 2.34
C SER A 176 -17.43 -7.29 2.40
N ALA A 177 -17.03 -6.72 1.26
CA ALA A 177 -16.24 -5.49 1.24
C ALA A 177 -16.97 -4.32 1.92
N TYR A 178 -18.27 -4.14 1.62
CA TYR A 178 -19.09 -3.11 2.25
C TYR A 178 -19.15 -3.30 3.77
N HIS A 179 -19.48 -4.53 4.20
CA HIS A 179 -19.59 -4.87 5.62
C HIS A 179 -18.29 -4.57 6.38
N TRP A 180 -17.15 -4.99 5.85
CA TRP A 180 -15.86 -4.80 6.51
C TRP A 180 -15.40 -3.36 6.51
N TYR A 181 -15.64 -2.57 5.44
CA TYR A 181 -15.38 -1.13 5.46
C TYR A 181 -16.26 -0.38 6.46
N GLN A 182 -17.56 -0.77 6.56
CA GLN A 182 -18.45 -0.20 7.56
C GLN A 182 -17.98 -0.53 8.98
N LEU A 183 -17.61 -1.80 9.22
CA LEU A 183 -17.07 -2.24 10.51
C LEU A 183 -15.80 -1.46 10.87
N GLY A 184 -14.91 -1.23 9.91
CA GLY A 184 -13.68 -0.46 10.10
C GLY A 184 -13.96 0.99 10.48
N HIS A 185 -14.83 1.66 9.74
CA HIS A 185 -15.26 3.03 10.00
C HIS A 185 -15.91 3.14 11.39
N ASP A 186 -16.94 2.33 11.67
CA ASP A 186 -17.69 2.40 12.93
C ASP A 186 -16.83 2.07 14.14
N THR A 187 -15.85 1.18 13.98
CA THR A 187 -14.93 0.80 15.05
C THR A 187 -13.86 1.87 15.26
N GLY A 188 -13.27 2.40 14.20
CA GLY A 188 -12.28 3.46 14.30
C GLY A 188 -12.82 4.73 14.98
N LEU A 189 -14.09 5.04 14.79
CA LEU A 189 -14.77 6.17 15.46
C LEU A 189 -15.01 5.93 16.96
N LYS A 190 -14.86 4.72 17.49
CA LYS A 190 -14.97 4.41 18.92
C LYS A 190 -13.72 4.76 19.71
N GLU A 191 -12.64 5.24 19.07
CA GLU A 191 -11.41 5.64 19.76
C GLU A 191 -11.73 6.68 20.85
N PRO A 192 -11.35 6.44 22.12
CA PRO A 192 -11.66 7.38 23.21
C PRO A 192 -11.03 8.73 22.98
N ALA A 193 -11.80 9.81 23.18
CA ALA A 193 -11.37 11.18 22.95
C ALA A 193 -10.75 11.40 21.53
N ILE A 194 -11.38 10.77 20.54
CA ILE A 194 -10.92 10.82 19.14
C ILE A 194 -10.68 12.28 18.69
N LYS A 195 -9.51 12.53 18.13
CA LYS A 195 -9.15 13.85 17.61
C LYS A 195 -9.82 14.11 16.27
N PRO A 196 -10.14 15.37 15.92
CA PRO A 196 -10.80 15.72 14.65
C PRO A 196 -10.06 15.15 13.42
N ALA A 197 -8.74 15.22 13.40
CA ALA A 197 -7.95 14.64 12.30
C ALA A 197 -8.15 13.12 12.17
N ARG A 198 -8.27 12.41 13.28
CA ARG A 198 -8.51 10.96 13.26
C ARG A 198 -9.95 10.64 12.85
N GLN A 199 -10.92 11.43 13.28
CA GLN A 199 -12.30 11.29 12.84
C GLN A 199 -12.41 11.55 11.32
N ASP A 200 -11.83 12.63 10.84
CA ASP A 200 -11.83 12.96 9.41
C ASP A 200 -11.06 11.89 8.57
N LEU A 201 -10.07 11.23 9.14
CA LEU A 201 -9.40 10.10 8.47
C LEU A 201 -10.37 8.95 8.22
N TRP A 202 -11.17 8.54 9.21
CA TRP A 202 -12.15 7.47 9.06
C TRP A 202 -13.27 7.86 8.10
N GLU A 203 -13.76 9.10 8.18
CA GLU A 203 -14.75 9.63 7.22
C GLU A 203 -14.23 9.64 5.78
N PHE A 204 -12.98 10.09 5.58
CA PHE A 204 -12.35 10.09 4.26
C PHE A 204 -12.24 8.66 3.70
N ARG A 205 -11.78 7.73 4.51
CA ARG A 205 -11.63 6.31 4.11
C ARG A 205 -12.97 5.66 3.79
N TRP A 206 -14.00 5.97 4.58
CA TRP A 206 -15.35 5.51 4.32
C TRP A 206 -15.87 5.99 2.97
N GLU A 207 -15.81 7.27 2.71
CA GLU A 207 -16.26 7.86 1.45
C GLU A 207 -15.45 7.32 0.25
N HIS A 208 -14.14 7.15 0.44
CA HIS A 208 -13.25 6.54 -0.55
C HIS A 208 -13.63 5.08 -0.84
N ALA A 209 -14.02 4.31 0.17
CA ALA A 209 -14.47 2.93 0.03
C ALA A 209 -15.82 2.86 -0.70
N GLN A 210 -16.78 3.69 -0.30
CA GLN A 210 -18.12 3.75 -0.90
C GLN A 210 -18.06 4.10 -2.39
N ALA A 211 -17.22 5.07 -2.77
CA ALA A 211 -17.04 5.42 -4.18
C ALA A 211 -16.54 4.22 -5.01
N ARG A 212 -15.59 3.43 -4.50
CA ARG A 212 -15.06 2.25 -5.18
C ARG A 212 -16.11 1.14 -5.28
N ILE A 213 -16.86 0.89 -4.21
CA ILE A 213 -17.93 -0.12 -4.20
C ILE A 213 -19.04 0.27 -5.18
N ALA A 214 -19.46 1.55 -5.17
CA ALA A 214 -20.48 2.04 -6.10
C ALA A 214 -20.01 1.92 -7.56
N ALA A 215 -18.76 2.26 -7.86
CA ALA A 215 -18.18 2.09 -9.20
C ALA A 215 -18.18 0.61 -9.64
N ARG A 216 -17.80 -0.32 -8.75
CA ARG A 216 -17.83 -1.77 -9.01
C ARG A 216 -19.24 -2.32 -9.20
N ARG A 217 -20.25 -1.73 -8.57
CA ARG A 217 -21.66 -2.03 -8.76
C ARG A 217 -22.26 -1.37 -10.01
N GLY A 218 -21.48 -0.59 -10.75
CA GLY A 218 -21.93 0.16 -11.94
C GLY A 218 -22.76 1.42 -11.62
N ASN A 219 -22.87 1.81 -10.36
CA ASN A 219 -23.61 3.02 -9.94
C ASN A 219 -22.71 4.24 -9.98
N GLN A 220 -22.54 4.82 -11.17
CA GLN A 220 -21.64 5.96 -11.38
C GLN A 220 -22.09 7.22 -10.66
N ALA A 221 -23.39 7.46 -10.54
CA ALA A 221 -23.92 8.64 -9.85
C ALA A 221 -23.55 8.59 -8.35
N GLU A 222 -23.71 7.45 -7.71
CA GLU A 222 -23.36 7.26 -6.31
C GLU A 222 -21.84 7.32 -6.12
N ALA A 223 -21.05 6.75 -7.05
CA ALA A 223 -19.60 6.84 -7.00
C ALA A 223 -19.12 8.30 -7.04
N GLN A 224 -19.69 9.15 -7.90
CA GLN A 224 -19.35 10.57 -7.98
C GLN A 224 -19.77 11.34 -6.73
N LYS A 225 -20.91 11.01 -6.14
CA LYS A 225 -21.36 11.61 -4.86
C LYS A 225 -20.33 11.32 -3.75
N HIS A 226 -19.86 10.10 -3.63
CA HIS A 226 -18.85 9.72 -2.63
C HIS A 226 -17.46 10.32 -2.92
N ILE A 227 -17.06 10.48 -4.20
CA ILE A 227 -15.86 11.26 -4.54
C ILE A 227 -15.97 12.69 -4.05
N ALA A 228 -17.13 13.34 -4.26
CA ALA A 228 -17.36 14.71 -3.79
C ALA A 228 -17.31 14.80 -2.25
N ALA A 229 -17.89 13.82 -1.55
CA ALA A 229 -17.85 13.73 -0.09
C ALA A 229 -16.40 13.54 0.42
N ALA A 230 -15.62 12.64 -0.17
CA ALA A 230 -14.21 12.47 0.17
C ALA A 230 -13.39 13.76 -0.02
N LYS A 231 -13.64 14.49 -1.13
CA LYS A 231 -13.01 15.78 -1.37
C LYS A 231 -13.41 16.83 -0.32
N ASN A 232 -14.66 16.84 0.11
CA ASN A 232 -15.14 17.75 1.15
C ASN A 232 -14.47 17.45 2.50
N VAL A 233 -14.33 16.17 2.87
CA VAL A 233 -13.61 15.80 4.10
C VAL A 233 -12.14 16.22 4.00
N PHE A 234 -11.48 15.92 2.87
CA PHE A 234 -10.10 16.35 2.63
C PHE A 234 -9.95 17.88 2.69
N GLY A 235 -10.92 18.62 2.17
CA GLY A 235 -10.94 20.09 2.17
C GLY A 235 -10.93 20.74 3.56
N LYS A 236 -11.19 19.98 4.63
CA LYS A 236 -11.04 20.46 6.02
C LYS A 236 -9.57 20.65 6.42
N GLY A 237 -8.62 20.10 5.65
CA GLY A 237 -7.18 20.30 5.85
C GLY A 237 -6.57 19.57 7.05
N THR A 238 -7.31 18.69 7.70
CA THR A 238 -6.88 17.95 8.90
C THR A 238 -5.91 16.81 8.60
N ASN A 239 -5.92 16.28 7.35
CA ASN A 239 -5.11 15.16 6.91
C ASN A 239 -4.54 15.43 5.50
N PRO A 240 -3.57 16.35 5.33
CA PRO A 240 -3.03 16.72 4.02
C PRO A 240 -2.36 15.55 3.27
N GLU A 241 -1.88 14.53 3.99
CA GLU A 241 -1.31 13.31 3.40
C GLU A 241 -2.33 12.48 2.61
N GLN A 242 -3.64 12.68 2.82
CA GLN A 242 -4.70 12.01 2.05
C GLN A 242 -4.80 12.52 0.61
N ALA A 243 -4.17 13.65 0.26
CA ALA A 243 -4.16 14.20 -1.10
C ALA A 243 -3.76 13.18 -2.17
N GLN A 244 -2.80 12.32 -1.86
CA GLN A 244 -2.28 11.30 -2.78
C GLN A 244 -3.31 10.23 -3.18
N PHE A 245 -4.37 10.04 -2.37
CA PHE A 245 -5.39 9.03 -2.64
C PHE A 245 -6.53 9.53 -3.53
N LEU A 246 -6.70 10.83 -3.71
CA LEU A 246 -7.75 11.39 -4.56
C LEU A 246 -7.57 11.06 -6.05
N PRO A 247 -6.37 11.20 -6.65
CA PRO A 247 -6.14 10.78 -8.02
C PRO A 247 -6.40 9.28 -8.22
N TYR A 248 -5.94 8.45 -7.29
CA TYR A 248 -6.24 7.01 -7.31
C TYR A 248 -7.74 6.75 -7.32
N LEU A 249 -8.50 7.40 -6.42
CA LEU A 249 -9.94 7.22 -6.33
C LEU A 249 -10.66 7.60 -7.64
N GLN A 250 -10.31 8.77 -8.20
CA GLN A 250 -10.88 9.23 -9.44
C GLN A 250 -10.56 8.30 -10.62
N GLY A 251 -9.31 7.86 -10.71
CA GLY A 251 -8.87 6.92 -11.72
C GLY A 251 -9.53 5.55 -11.61
N TYR A 252 -9.70 5.04 -10.38
CA TYR A 252 -10.42 3.80 -10.12
C TYR A 252 -11.87 3.86 -10.59
N VAL A 253 -12.59 4.92 -10.21
CA VAL A 253 -14.00 5.11 -10.61
C VAL A 253 -14.12 5.25 -12.11
N ALA A 254 -13.26 6.03 -12.76
CA ALA A 254 -13.25 6.18 -14.22
C ALA A 254 -12.97 4.85 -14.93
N PHE A 255 -12.04 4.03 -14.42
CA PHE A 255 -11.74 2.71 -14.97
C PHE A 255 -12.98 1.80 -14.98
N TYR A 256 -13.71 1.71 -13.86
CA TYR A 256 -14.94 0.90 -13.78
C TYR A 256 -16.14 1.53 -14.47
N ALA A 257 -16.08 2.82 -14.82
CA ALA A 257 -17.03 3.48 -15.71
C ALA A 257 -16.77 3.17 -17.21
N GLY A 258 -15.61 2.57 -17.53
CA GLY A 258 -15.19 2.32 -18.91
C GLY A 258 -14.51 3.51 -19.57
N ASP A 259 -14.34 4.64 -18.87
CA ASP A 259 -13.59 5.80 -19.36
C ASP A 259 -12.09 5.62 -19.08
N TYR A 260 -11.46 4.81 -19.92
CA TYR A 260 -10.05 4.44 -19.75
C TYR A 260 -9.08 5.61 -19.99
N GLN A 261 -9.47 6.62 -20.79
CA GLN A 261 -8.66 7.81 -21.00
C GLN A 261 -8.63 8.67 -19.71
N ALA A 262 -9.80 8.95 -19.14
CA ALA A 262 -9.88 9.66 -17.87
C ALA A 262 -9.21 8.89 -16.72
N ALA A 263 -9.40 7.56 -16.69
CA ALA A 263 -8.74 6.69 -15.72
C ALA A 263 -7.22 6.82 -15.77
N LEU A 264 -6.64 6.78 -16.97
CA LEU A 264 -5.19 6.91 -17.18
C LEU A 264 -4.66 8.26 -16.69
N VAL A 265 -5.34 9.36 -17.04
CA VAL A 265 -4.96 10.70 -16.61
C VAL A 265 -4.86 10.82 -15.10
N GLU A 266 -5.80 10.25 -14.38
CA GLU A 266 -5.82 10.32 -12.91
C GLU A 266 -4.86 9.31 -12.27
N LEU A 267 -4.80 8.07 -12.75
CA LEU A 267 -3.90 7.05 -12.21
C LEU A 267 -2.41 7.43 -12.36
N LEU A 268 -2.04 8.14 -13.43
CA LEU A 268 -0.67 8.63 -13.61
C LEU A 268 -0.27 9.73 -12.61
N LYS A 269 -1.22 10.40 -11.96
CA LYS A 269 -0.98 11.36 -10.88
C LYS A 269 -0.87 10.69 -9.50
N ALA A 270 -1.34 9.43 -9.39
CA ALA A 270 -1.34 8.68 -8.13
C ALA A 270 0.07 8.16 -7.80
N ASN A 271 0.20 7.49 -6.64
CA ASN A 271 1.49 6.97 -6.18
C ASN A 271 2.04 5.88 -7.13
N GLN A 272 3.02 6.24 -7.93
CA GLN A 272 3.65 5.36 -8.92
C GLN A 272 4.51 4.24 -8.31
N ASN A 273 4.72 4.22 -7.00
CA ASN A 273 5.43 3.14 -6.29
C ASN A 273 4.46 2.08 -5.71
N ASP A 274 3.15 2.30 -5.80
CA ASP A 274 2.15 1.35 -5.34
C ASP A 274 1.89 0.29 -6.44
N PRO A 275 2.16 -1.01 -6.19
CA PRO A 275 1.99 -2.06 -7.20
C PRO A 275 0.55 -2.20 -7.66
N PHE A 276 -0.43 -1.90 -6.80
CA PHE A 276 -1.84 -1.90 -7.19
C PHE A 276 -2.12 -0.85 -8.27
N ILE A 277 -1.61 0.38 -8.07
CA ILE A 277 -1.77 1.49 -9.02
C ILE A 277 -1.03 1.17 -10.33
N GLN A 278 0.20 0.66 -10.26
CA GLN A 278 0.94 0.21 -11.43
C GLN A 278 0.14 -0.85 -12.20
N CYS A 279 -0.43 -1.84 -11.51
CA CYS A 279 -1.23 -2.87 -12.13
C CYS A 279 -2.51 -2.31 -12.79
N MET A 280 -3.18 -1.35 -12.15
CA MET A 280 -4.34 -0.66 -12.73
C MET A 280 -3.99 0.16 -13.97
N ILE A 281 -2.84 0.85 -13.96
CA ILE A 281 -2.34 1.56 -15.16
C ILE A 281 -2.08 0.55 -16.28
N GLY A 282 -1.44 -0.59 -15.98
CA GLY A 282 -1.23 -1.67 -16.93
C GLY A 282 -2.55 -2.17 -17.56
N GLN A 283 -3.58 -2.42 -16.73
CA GLN A 283 -4.91 -2.78 -17.18
C GLN A 283 -5.55 -1.68 -18.07
N THR A 284 -5.37 -0.42 -17.68
CA THR A 284 -5.90 0.72 -18.42
C THR A 284 -5.26 0.83 -19.81
N TYR A 285 -3.94 0.73 -19.91
CA TYR A 285 -3.24 0.69 -21.19
C TYR A 285 -3.67 -0.52 -22.05
N GLN A 286 -3.84 -1.68 -21.43
CA GLN A 286 -4.33 -2.87 -22.14
C GLN A 286 -5.74 -2.64 -22.74
N LYS A 287 -6.64 -1.97 -22.00
CA LYS A 287 -7.98 -1.60 -22.48
C LYS A 287 -7.93 -0.57 -23.60
N LEU A 288 -6.93 0.29 -23.62
CA LEU A 288 -6.69 1.28 -24.68
C LEU A 288 -5.95 0.68 -25.90
N GLY A 289 -5.52 -0.58 -25.84
CA GLY A 289 -4.80 -1.24 -26.91
C GLY A 289 -3.29 -0.95 -26.95
N GLU A 290 -2.77 -0.20 -25.97
CA GLU A 290 -1.35 0.18 -25.84
C GLU A 290 -0.53 -0.93 -25.15
N LYS A 291 -0.27 -2.02 -25.88
CA LYS A 291 0.31 -3.26 -25.34
C LYS A 291 1.70 -3.07 -24.73
N ASP A 292 2.57 -2.27 -25.33
CA ASP A 292 3.94 -2.04 -24.83
C ASP A 292 3.92 -1.32 -23.48
N LYS A 293 3.05 -0.35 -23.34
CA LYS A 293 2.84 0.36 -22.08
C LYS A 293 2.22 -0.55 -21.02
N ALA A 294 1.24 -1.37 -21.40
CA ALA A 294 0.66 -2.36 -20.50
C ALA A 294 1.72 -3.33 -19.98
N PHE A 295 2.58 -3.83 -20.88
CA PHE A 295 3.71 -4.70 -20.51
C PHE A 295 4.66 -4.03 -19.52
N GLU A 296 5.05 -2.77 -19.78
CA GLU A 296 5.93 -1.99 -18.88
C GLU A 296 5.36 -1.91 -17.46
N TYR A 297 4.08 -1.53 -17.32
CA TYR A 297 3.46 -1.35 -16.02
C TYR A 297 3.17 -2.67 -15.29
N TYR A 298 2.80 -3.72 -16.00
CA TYR A 298 2.71 -5.06 -15.40
C TYR A 298 4.07 -5.58 -14.96
N SER A 299 5.14 -5.31 -15.73
CA SER A 299 6.51 -5.68 -15.32
C SER A 299 6.88 -5.03 -13.99
N LYS A 300 6.62 -3.72 -13.83
CA LYS A 300 6.84 -3.01 -12.56
C LYS A 300 6.02 -3.63 -11.41
N ALA A 301 4.71 -3.83 -11.61
CA ALA A 301 3.84 -4.38 -10.59
C ALA A 301 4.22 -5.81 -10.17
N SER A 302 4.73 -6.62 -11.09
CA SER A 302 5.10 -8.02 -10.87
C SER A 302 6.32 -8.22 -9.96
N THR A 303 7.12 -7.18 -9.76
CA THR A 303 8.36 -7.21 -8.95
C THR A 303 8.16 -6.69 -7.52
N ALA A 304 6.94 -6.35 -7.12
CA ALA A 304 6.67 -5.92 -5.76
C ALA A 304 7.03 -7.01 -4.75
N ILE A 305 7.65 -6.61 -3.65
CA ILE A 305 8.14 -7.51 -2.59
C ILE A 305 7.35 -7.39 -1.28
N ALA A 306 6.35 -6.52 -1.23
CA ALA A 306 5.51 -6.36 -0.05
C ALA A 306 4.55 -7.55 0.12
N HIS A 307 4.21 -7.86 1.36
CA HIS A 307 3.20 -8.86 1.71
C HIS A 307 2.00 -8.12 2.32
N ASN A 308 1.19 -7.53 1.44
CA ASN A 308 0.05 -6.68 1.79
C ASN A 308 -1.03 -6.75 0.69
N PRO A 309 -2.24 -6.17 0.90
CA PRO A 309 -3.32 -6.25 -0.09
C PRO A 309 -2.98 -5.73 -1.47
N ALA A 310 -2.15 -4.67 -1.56
CA ALA A 310 -1.76 -4.10 -2.85
C ALA A 310 -0.93 -5.09 -3.69
N ALA A 311 0.09 -5.71 -3.08
CA ALA A 311 0.92 -6.70 -3.75
C ALA A 311 0.16 -8.01 -3.97
N ALA A 312 -0.70 -8.42 -3.03
CA ALA A 312 -1.52 -9.62 -3.15
C ALA A 312 -2.46 -9.56 -4.37
N TYR A 313 -2.98 -8.37 -4.69
CA TYR A 313 -3.74 -8.17 -5.92
C TYR A 313 -2.83 -8.09 -7.15
N ALA A 314 -1.80 -7.24 -7.08
CA ALA A 314 -1.05 -6.81 -8.26
C ALA A 314 -0.11 -7.91 -8.80
N VAL A 315 0.66 -8.58 -7.92
CA VAL A 315 1.71 -9.52 -8.35
C VAL A 315 1.15 -10.70 -9.16
N PRO A 316 0.13 -11.43 -8.68
CA PRO A 316 -0.44 -12.54 -9.46
C PRO A 316 -1.09 -12.07 -10.76
N LEU A 317 -1.81 -10.94 -10.72
CA LEU A 317 -2.48 -10.40 -11.89
C LEU A 317 -1.50 -9.91 -12.94
N ALA A 318 -0.48 -9.17 -12.55
CA ALA A 318 0.55 -8.66 -13.44
C ALA A 318 1.29 -9.82 -14.13
N ARG A 319 1.71 -10.83 -13.39
CA ARG A 319 2.37 -12.03 -13.96
C ARG A 319 1.48 -12.76 -14.94
N LYS A 320 0.20 -12.96 -14.61
CA LYS A 320 -0.77 -13.55 -15.53
C LYS A 320 -0.88 -12.75 -16.84
N ASN A 321 -0.97 -11.42 -16.76
CA ASN A 321 -1.10 -10.59 -17.96
C ASN A 321 0.19 -10.54 -18.80
N LEU A 322 1.36 -10.57 -18.17
CA LEU A 322 2.65 -10.66 -18.87
C LEU A 322 2.76 -11.92 -19.73
N THR A 323 2.16 -13.06 -19.31
CA THR A 323 2.15 -14.28 -20.13
C THR A 323 1.18 -14.20 -21.33
N LEU A 324 0.24 -13.26 -21.30
CA LEU A 324 -0.78 -13.08 -22.35
C LEU A 324 -0.41 -11.98 -23.36
N LEU A 325 0.51 -11.10 -22.99
CA LEU A 325 1.00 -10.05 -23.87
C LEU A 325 2.24 -10.58 -24.61
N PRO A 326 2.27 -10.56 -25.96
CA PRO A 326 3.49 -10.90 -26.69
C PRO A 326 4.58 -9.87 -26.37
N SER A 327 5.78 -10.37 -26.07
CA SER A 327 7.02 -9.56 -25.93
C SER A 327 7.40 -8.88 -27.22
#